data_ce758f3b8cdcfa52c6ca2c6780ee2495
#
_entry.id   ce758f3b8cdcfa52c6ca2c6780ee2495
#
_cell.length_a   1.000
_cell.length_b   1.000
_cell.length_c   1.000
_cell.angle_alpha   90.00
_cell.angle_beta   90.00
_cell.angle_gamma   90.00
#
_symmetry.space_group_name_H-M   'P 1'
#
loop_
_entity.id
_entity.type
_entity.pdbx_description
1 polymer ?
#
loop_
_entity_poly.entity_id
_entity_poly.type
_entity_poly.pdbx_seq_one_letter_code
_entity_poly.pdbx_strand_id
1 'polypeptide(L)'
;QRQMCIRDRHNGAGMLPYPEEVKDLLTAAIEQYPQIRFSVKLRLGWENASECIALLPLLNALPLAHIILHPRLGKQQYKGEVDLNGFEAFYDGCDKPLLYNGDLHTIEDIQIITERFPKLAGLVIGRGLLANPALAWEYRQGRKLSPGEMAAKVKQLHTAVYNSHEEQLQGGEMQLLMKMKSFWEYLLPDGDRKAKKVIHKTGKLANYQAAVDSLLASYK
;
A
#
# COMPACT_ATOMS: atom_id res chain seq x y z
N GLN A 1 13.43 17.15 5.11
CA GLN A 1 12.47 18.07 5.74
C GLN A 1 11.17 17.38 6.16
N ARG A 2 10.53 16.55 5.30
CA ARG A 2 9.27 15.85 5.66
C ARG A 2 9.41 14.89 6.84
N GLN A 3 10.56 14.20 6.98
CA GLN A 3 10.80 13.28 8.10
C GLN A 3 11.02 14.03 9.43
N MET A 4 11.75 15.12 9.42
CA MET A 4 11.92 15.98 10.60
C MET A 4 10.57 16.54 11.07
N CYS A 5 9.72 17.02 10.16
CA CYS A 5 8.39 17.51 10.52
C CYS A 5 7.48 16.44 11.13
N ILE A 6 7.59 15.17 10.70
CA ILE A 6 6.79 14.06 11.26
C ILE A 6 7.24 13.73 12.67
N ARG A 7 8.55 13.65 12.91
CA ARG A 7 9.13 13.39 14.22
C ARG A 7 8.86 14.53 15.21
N ASP A 8 9.23 15.75 14.83
CA ASP A 8 9.20 16.91 15.73
C ASP A 8 7.77 17.34 16.09
N ARG A 9 6.78 16.94 15.31
CA ARG A 9 5.34 17.17 15.57
C ARG A 9 4.62 15.94 16.13
N HIS A 10 5.34 14.87 16.44
CA HIS A 10 4.79 13.60 16.91
C HIS A 10 3.61 13.09 16.03
N ASN A 11 3.74 13.19 14.71
CA ASN A 11 2.69 12.77 13.78
C ASN A 11 2.96 11.37 13.22
N GLY A 12 1.90 10.57 13.01
CA GLY A 12 1.99 9.24 12.43
C GLY A 12 2.99 8.35 13.17
N ALA A 13 3.97 7.76 12.47
CA ALA A 13 4.97 6.90 13.10
C ALA A 13 5.88 7.65 14.11
N GLY A 14 5.99 8.97 14.02
CA GLY A 14 6.72 9.79 14.98
C GLY A 14 6.08 9.86 16.37
N MET A 15 4.83 9.42 16.51
CA MET A 15 4.13 9.33 17.79
C MET A 15 4.45 8.04 18.56
N LEU A 16 4.96 7.00 17.89
CA LEU A 16 5.18 5.68 18.50
C LEU A 16 6.10 5.67 19.72
N PRO A 17 7.14 6.53 19.82
CA PRO A 17 7.94 6.68 21.04
C PRO A 17 7.19 7.31 22.24
N TYR A 18 5.97 7.82 22.06
CA TYR A 18 5.21 8.56 23.05
C TYR A 18 3.87 7.87 23.35
N PRO A 19 3.86 6.76 24.11
CA PRO A 19 2.66 5.92 24.31
C PRO A 19 1.50 6.67 25.00
N GLU A 20 1.77 7.64 25.87
CA GLU A 20 0.71 8.45 26.49
C GLU A 20 0.00 9.36 25.49
N GLU A 21 0.74 9.95 24.53
CA GLU A 21 0.11 10.76 23.48
C GLU A 21 -0.74 9.90 22.55
N VAL A 22 -0.30 8.67 22.23
CA VAL A 22 -1.09 7.70 21.45
C VAL A 22 -2.38 7.34 22.20
N LYS A 23 -2.28 7.11 23.50
CA LYS A 23 -3.43 6.80 24.38
C LYS A 23 -4.43 7.95 24.39
N ASP A 24 -3.96 9.17 24.65
CA ASP A 24 -4.82 10.35 24.73
C ASP A 24 -5.55 10.59 23.39
N LEU A 25 -4.84 10.49 22.28
CA LEU A 25 -5.42 10.63 20.93
C LEU A 25 -6.50 9.60 20.66
N LEU A 26 -6.20 8.31 20.92
CA LEU A 26 -7.14 7.22 20.60
C LEU A 26 -8.35 7.24 21.54
N THR A 27 -8.13 7.51 22.82
CA THR A 27 -9.22 7.61 23.80
C THR A 27 -10.15 8.77 23.46
N ALA A 28 -9.60 9.96 23.23
CA ALA A 28 -10.38 11.13 22.84
C ALA A 28 -11.19 10.90 21.53
N ALA A 29 -10.58 10.27 20.53
CA ALA A 29 -11.29 9.96 19.28
C ALA A 29 -12.46 8.99 19.51
N ILE A 30 -12.25 7.93 20.27
CA ILE A 30 -13.27 6.91 20.57
C ILE A 30 -14.40 7.50 21.40
N GLU A 31 -14.11 8.29 22.43
CA GLU A 31 -15.08 8.94 23.29
C GLU A 31 -15.91 9.99 22.53
N GLN A 32 -15.28 10.77 21.67
CA GLN A 32 -15.96 11.81 20.91
C GLN A 32 -16.89 11.24 19.82
N TYR A 33 -16.53 10.06 19.26
CA TYR A 33 -17.26 9.45 18.13
C TYR A 33 -17.60 7.97 18.42
N PRO A 34 -18.40 7.66 19.44
CA PRO A 34 -18.68 6.28 19.86
C PRO A 34 -19.39 5.43 18.81
N GLN A 35 -20.04 6.06 17.83
CA GLN A 35 -20.71 5.39 16.70
C GLN A 35 -19.73 4.94 15.59
N ILE A 36 -18.46 5.39 15.63
CA ILE A 36 -17.46 5.06 14.61
C ILE A 36 -16.61 3.86 15.06
N ARG A 37 -16.41 2.91 14.16
CA ARG A 37 -15.50 1.79 14.36
C ARG A 37 -14.08 2.21 13.93
N PHE A 38 -13.21 2.43 14.90
CA PHE A 38 -11.82 2.81 14.65
C PHE A 38 -10.93 1.63 14.34
N SER A 39 -9.95 1.85 13.49
CA SER A 39 -8.81 0.96 13.24
C SER A 39 -7.52 1.76 13.27
N VAL A 40 -6.41 1.12 13.58
CA VAL A 40 -5.11 1.77 13.68
C VAL A 40 -4.14 1.16 12.69
N LYS A 41 -3.41 2.00 11.94
CA LYS A 41 -2.31 1.55 11.09
C LYS A 41 -0.99 2.01 11.69
N LEU A 42 -0.11 1.06 11.99
CA LEU A 42 1.14 1.27 12.71
C LEU A 42 2.36 0.84 11.87
N ARG A 43 3.52 1.34 12.27
CA ARG A 43 4.83 0.75 12.00
C ARG A 43 5.37 0.10 13.28
N LEU A 44 6.46 -0.67 13.21
CA LEU A 44 7.09 -1.29 14.39
C LEU A 44 7.60 -0.26 15.40
N GLY A 45 7.87 0.94 14.97
CA GLY A 45 8.36 2.03 15.80
C GLY A 45 8.88 3.15 14.92
N TRP A 46 9.36 4.22 15.52
CA TRP A 46 10.14 5.24 14.84
C TRP A 46 11.61 4.80 14.70
N GLU A 47 12.25 4.45 15.82
CA GLU A 47 13.63 4.00 15.89
C GLU A 47 13.81 2.54 16.26
N ASN A 48 12.86 1.97 17.04
CA ASN A 48 12.99 0.65 17.63
C ASN A 48 11.65 -0.09 17.59
N ALA A 49 11.69 -1.40 17.31
CA ALA A 49 10.50 -2.25 17.29
C ALA A 49 9.81 -2.38 18.66
N SER A 50 10.55 -2.21 19.77
CA SER A 50 9.98 -2.22 21.12
C SER A 50 8.96 -1.11 21.37
N GLU A 51 9.01 0.00 20.62
CA GLU A 51 8.06 1.11 20.74
C GLU A 51 6.63 0.66 20.40
N CYS A 52 6.46 -0.13 19.34
CA CYS A 52 5.15 -0.67 18.98
C CYS A 52 4.68 -1.75 19.96
N ILE A 53 5.60 -2.60 20.43
CA ILE A 53 5.31 -3.66 21.41
C ILE A 53 4.82 -3.05 22.73
N ALA A 54 5.41 -1.94 23.17
CA ALA A 54 4.99 -1.22 24.36
C ALA A 54 3.53 -0.70 24.30
N LEU A 55 2.98 -0.52 23.09
CA LEU A 55 1.59 -0.11 22.90
C LEU A 55 0.59 -1.27 22.97
N LEU A 56 1.02 -2.53 22.95
CA LEU A 56 0.12 -3.69 22.92
C LEU A 56 -0.95 -3.69 24.05
N PRO A 57 -0.61 -3.43 25.33
CA PRO A 57 -1.61 -3.40 26.39
C PRO A 57 -2.71 -2.35 26.15
N LEU A 58 -2.32 -1.17 25.66
CA LEU A 58 -3.26 -0.10 25.31
C LEU A 58 -4.14 -0.52 24.13
N LEU A 59 -3.54 -1.00 23.06
CA LEU A 59 -4.25 -1.38 21.83
C LEU A 59 -5.23 -2.54 22.07
N ASN A 60 -4.85 -3.50 22.91
CA ASN A 60 -5.71 -4.62 23.29
C ASN A 60 -6.89 -4.16 24.16
N ALA A 61 -6.72 -3.15 25.01
CA ALA A 61 -7.79 -2.61 25.85
C ALA A 61 -8.82 -1.77 25.07
N LEU A 62 -8.42 -1.09 23.99
CA LEU A 62 -9.30 -0.22 23.21
C LEU A 62 -10.26 -1.00 22.29
N PRO A 63 -11.49 -0.49 22.00
CA PRO A 63 -12.47 -1.13 21.12
C PRO A 63 -12.12 -0.94 19.63
N LEU A 64 -10.92 -1.35 19.22
CA LEU A 64 -10.47 -1.26 17.85
C LEU A 64 -11.07 -2.37 16.98
N ALA A 65 -11.50 -2.02 15.77
CA ALA A 65 -12.03 -2.98 14.80
C ALA A 65 -10.94 -3.91 14.26
N HIS A 66 -9.76 -3.37 13.99
CA HIS A 66 -8.56 -4.10 13.58
C HIS A 66 -7.31 -3.22 13.70
N ILE A 67 -6.16 -3.87 13.68
CA ILE A 67 -4.85 -3.22 13.61
C ILE A 67 -4.18 -3.62 12.30
N ILE A 68 -3.54 -2.67 11.62
CA ILE A 68 -2.69 -2.92 10.45
C ILE A 68 -1.26 -2.63 10.87
N LEU A 69 -0.37 -3.62 10.80
CA LEU A 69 1.04 -3.44 11.14
C LEU A 69 1.93 -3.56 9.91
N HIS A 70 2.79 -2.53 9.70
CA HIS A 70 3.83 -2.55 8.69
C HIS A 70 5.19 -2.78 9.37
N PRO A 71 5.83 -3.93 9.19
CA PRO A 71 7.05 -4.30 9.92
C PRO A 71 8.30 -3.60 9.40
N ARG A 72 8.28 -2.28 9.43
CA ARG A 72 9.43 -1.39 9.22
C ARG A 72 9.37 -0.24 10.22
N LEU A 73 10.53 0.30 10.57
CA LEU A 73 10.64 1.52 11.38
C LEU A 73 10.24 2.76 10.58
N GLY A 74 9.78 3.80 11.25
CA GLY A 74 9.40 5.08 10.63
C GLY A 74 10.54 5.68 9.81
N LYS A 75 11.75 5.70 10.37
CA LYS A 75 12.96 6.23 9.72
C LYS A 75 13.42 5.44 8.48
N GLN A 76 13.08 4.16 8.39
CA GLN A 76 13.42 3.33 7.22
C GLN A 76 12.63 3.73 5.97
N GLN A 77 11.44 4.34 6.13
CA GLN A 77 10.49 4.55 5.02
C GLN A 77 10.15 3.23 4.30
N TYR A 78 10.71 3.05 3.10
CA TYR A 78 10.58 1.81 2.28
C TYR A 78 11.93 1.17 1.99
N LYS A 79 13.00 1.59 2.69
CA LYS A 79 14.35 1.05 2.51
C LYS A 79 14.55 -0.18 3.38
N GLY A 80 15.42 -1.08 2.91
CA GLY A 80 15.71 -2.34 3.60
C GLY A 80 14.54 -3.32 3.61
N GLU A 81 14.73 -4.44 4.24
CA GLU A 81 13.74 -5.50 4.37
C GLU A 81 12.74 -5.23 5.49
N VAL A 82 11.62 -5.94 5.46
CA VAL A 82 10.66 -5.99 6.56
C VAL A 82 11.22 -6.82 7.71
N ASP A 83 11.01 -6.39 8.95
CA ASP A 83 11.40 -7.14 10.14
C ASP A 83 10.27 -8.09 10.57
N LEU A 84 10.32 -9.32 10.05
CA LEU A 84 9.34 -10.35 10.39
C LEU A 84 9.45 -10.84 11.83
N ASN A 85 10.61 -10.75 12.47
CA ASN A 85 10.75 -11.12 13.88
C ASN A 85 10.12 -10.10 14.80
N GLY A 86 10.31 -8.81 14.52
CA GLY A 86 9.59 -7.74 15.21
C GLY A 86 8.07 -7.80 14.98
N PHE A 87 7.64 -8.22 13.79
CA PHE A 87 6.22 -8.47 13.52
C PHE A 87 5.68 -9.63 14.36
N GLU A 88 6.40 -10.75 14.44
CA GLU A 88 6.03 -11.94 15.21
C GLU A 88 5.84 -11.61 16.69
N ALA A 89 6.77 -10.85 17.28
CA ALA A 89 6.66 -10.42 18.67
C ALA A 89 5.39 -9.58 18.94
N PHE A 90 4.96 -8.75 17.99
CA PHE A 90 3.70 -8.01 18.09
C PHE A 90 2.48 -8.94 17.84
N TYR A 91 2.57 -9.83 16.86
CA TYR A 91 1.52 -10.76 16.49
C TYR A 91 1.14 -11.70 17.65
N ASP A 92 2.13 -12.20 18.38
CA ASP A 92 1.91 -13.11 19.52
C ASP A 92 1.21 -12.42 20.70
N GLY A 93 1.42 -11.12 20.88
CA GLY A 93 0.80 -10.33 21.96
C GLY A 93 -0.48 -9.58 21.55
N CYS A 94 -0.92 -9.67 20.30
CA CYS A 94 -2.05 -8.90 19.78
C CYS A 94 -3.37 -9.67 19.87
N ASP A 95 -4.33 -9.18 20.68
CA ASP A 95 -5.67 -9.77 20.84
C ASP A 95 -6.69 -9.24 19.81
N LYS A 96 -6.30 -8.26 18.99
CA LYS A 96 -7.19 -7.67 17.99
C LYS A 96 -7.03 -8.37 16.62
N PRO A 97 -8.05 -8.29 15.75
CA PRO A 97 -7.87 -8.70 14.36
C PRO A 97 -6.70 -7.95 13.74
N LEU A 98 -5.60 -8.67 13.43
CA LEU A 98 -4.36 -8.09 12.91
C LEU A 98 -4.26 -8.32 11.41
N LEU A 99 -3.91 -7.26 10.67
CA LEU A 99 -3.62 -7.31 9.24
C LEU A 99 -2.14 -6.99 9.00
N TYR A 100 -1.51 -7.80 8.17
CA TYR A 100 -0.13 -7.58 7.73
C TYR A 100 -0.07 -6.61 6.55
N ASN A 101 0.89 -5.69 6.56
CA ASN A 101 1.18 -4.80 5.44
C ASN A 101 2.70 -4.70 5.22
N GLY A 102 3.23 -5.19 4.12
CA GLY A 102 4.65 -5.04 3.79
C GLY A 102 5.07 -5.95 2.65
N ASP A 103 5.71 -5.39 1.63
CA ASP A 103 6.40 -6.07 0.52
C ASP A 103 5.70 -7.31 -0.08
N LEU A 104 4.39 -7.25 -0.20
CA LEU A 104 3.59 -8.26 -0.88
C LEU A 104 3.52 -7.91 -2.37
N HIS A 105 4.35 -8.53 -3.19
CA HIS A 105 4.46 -8.27 -4.63
C HIS A 105 4.06 -9.45 -5.49
N THR A 106 4.15 -10.67 -4.95
CA THR A 106 3.89 -11.93 -5.65
C THR A 106 2.93 -12.82 -4.86
N ILE A 107 2.42 -13.87 -5.51
CA ILE A 107 1.63 -14.92 -4.83
C ILE A 107 2.48 -15.59 -3.75
N GLU A 108 3.73 -15.84 -4.06
CA GLU A 108 4.69 -16.47 -3.18
C GLU A 108 4.93 -15.68 -1.89
N ASP A 109 5.06 -14.33 -2.00
CA ASP A 109 5.15 -13.46 -0.81
C ASP A 109 3.92 -13.58 0.08
N ILE A 110 2.73 -13.63 -0.55
CA ILE A 110 1.46 -13.77 0.17
C ILE A 110 1.41 -15.13 0.90
N GLN A 111 1.80 -16.21 0.22
CA GLN A 111 1.84 -17.57 0.80
C GLN A 111 2.77 -17.63 2.00
N ILE A 112 4.00 -17.14 1.88
CA ILE A 112 4.99 -17.12 2.97
C ILE A 112 4.41 -16.44 4.22
N ILE A 113 3.76 -15.29 4.05
CA ILE A 113 3.20 -14.54 5.18
C ILE A 113 1.98 -15.25 5.78
N THR A 114 1.08 -15.80 4.96
CA THR A 114 -0.12 -16.48 5.47
C THR A 114 0.20 -17.83 6.13
N GLU A 115 1.23 -18.52 5.67
CA GLU A 115 1.72 -19.75 6.28
C GLU A 115 2.43 -19.48 7.62
N ARG A 116 3.28 -18.44 7.67
CA ARG A 116 4.00 -18.07 8.90
C ARG A 116 3.07 -17.50 9.98
N PHE A 117 2.02 -16.77 9.58
CA PHE A 117 1.10 -16.08 10.50
C PHE A 117 -0.36 -16.46 10.26
N PRO A 118 -0.78 -17.70 10.56
CA PRO A 118 -2.09 -18.23 10.19
C PRO A 118 -3.29 -17.56 10.90
N LYS A 119 -3.08 -16.82 12.01
CA LYS A 119 -4.15 -16.09 12.72
C LYS A 119 -4.38 -14.67 12.19
N LEU A 120 -3.70 -14.25 11.11
CA LEU A 120 -3.95 -12.94 10.51
C LEU A 120 -5.40 -12.83 10.04
N ALA A 121 -6.03 -11.72 10.37
CA ALA A 121 -7.37 -11.39 9.87
C ALA A 121 -7.37 -11.00 8.38
N GLY A 122 -6.21 -10.64 7.83
CA GLY A 122 -6.05 -10.30 6.42
C GLY A 122 -4.72 -9.65 6.07
N LEU A 123 -4.63 -9.22 4.81
CA LEU A 123 -3.45 -8.60 4.23
C LEU A 123 -3.80 -7.24 3.63
N VAL A 124 -2.88 -6.29 3.73
CA VAL A 124 -2.98 -4.98 3.07
C VAL A 124 -1.86 -4.87 2.05
N ILE A 125 -2.23 -4.94 0.77
CA ILE A 125 -1.29 -4.89 -0.34
C ILE A 125 -1.28 -3.47 -0.93
N GLY A 126 -0.13 -2.84 -0.94
CA GLY A 126 0.07 -1.50 -1.52
C GLY A 126 0.67 -1.57 -2.93
N ARG A 127 1.97 -1.36 -3.03
CA ARG A 127 2.72 -1.30 -4.30
C ARG A 127 2.57 -2.56 -5.16
N GLY A 128 2.38 -3.73 -4.54
CA GLY A 128 2.14 -4.97 -5.28
C GLY A 128 0.89 -4.90 -6.16
N LEU A 129 -0.23 -4.33 -5.66
CA LEU A 129 -1.44 -4.13 -6.48
C LEU A 129 -1.28 -3.02 -7.53
N LEU A 130 -0.44 -2.02 -7.28
CA LEU A 130 -0.11 -1.03 -8.30
C LEU A 130 0.75 -1.63 -9.43
N ALA A 131 1.61 -2.58 -9.10
CA ALA A 131 2.44 -3.30 -10.07
C ALA A 131 1.65 -4.37 -10.85
N ASN A 132 0.84 -5.14 -10.12
CA ASN A 132 -0.04 -6.19 -10.64
C ASN A 132 -1.45 -6.03 -10.06
N PRO A 133 -2.38 -5.38 -10.77
CA PRO A 133 -3.76 -5.18 -10.30
C PRO A 133 -4.54 -6.49 -10.10
N ALA A 134 -4.10 -7.58 -10.70
CA ALA A 134 -4.72 -8.89 -10.57
C ALA A 134 -4.18 -9.73 -9.39
N LEU A 135 -3.13 -9.29 -8.69
CA LEU A 135 -2.42 -10.09 -7.68
C LEU A 135 -3.34 -10.76 -6.65
N ALA A 136 -4.32 -10.03 -6.11
CA ALA A 136 -5.25 -10.58 -5.13
C ALA A 136 -6.19 -11.63 -5.74
N TRP A 137 -6.57 -11.45 -6.99
CA TRP A 137 -7.38 -12.42 -7.73
C TRP A 137 -6.56 -13.67 -8.07
N GLU A 138 -5.34 -13.50 -8.57
CA GLU A 138 -4.41 -14.58 -8.88
C GLU A 138 -4.12 -15.46 -7.66
N TYR A 139 -3.88 -14.83 -6.51
CA TYR A 139 -3.70 -15.55 -5.25
C TYR A 139 -4.93 -16.40 -4.90
N ARG A 140 -6.14 -15.82 -4.98
CA ARG A 140 -7.39 -16.55 -4.67
C ARG A 140 -7.68 -17.68 -5.63
N GLN A 141 -7.32 -17.55 -6.90
CA GLN A 141 -7.53 -18.57 -7.91
C GLN A 141 -6.39 -19.61 -7.98
N GLY A 142 -5.29 -19.37 -7.30
CA GLY A 142 -4.09 -20.23 -7.37
C GLY A 142 -3.45 -20.28 -8.76
N ARG A 143 -3.71 -19.28 -9.63
CA ARG A 143 -3.12 -19.18 -10.97
C ARG A 143 -2.78 -17.74 -11.35
N LYS A 144 -1.67 -17.57 -12.06
CA LYS A 144 -1.30 -16.28 -12.67
C LYS A 144 -2.09 -16.07 -13.97
N LEU A 145 -2.42 -14.83 -14.27
CA LEU A 145 -2.94 -14.46 -15.59
C LEU A 145 -1.84 -14.65 -16.64
N SER A 146 -2.23 -15.11 -17.84
CA SER A 146 -1.34 -15.03 -18.99
C SER A 146 -1.04 -13.56 -19.34
N PRO A 147 0.08 -13.27 -20.01
CA PRO A 147 0.39 -11.90 -20.40
C PRO A 147 -0.74 -11.23 -21.19
N GLY A 148 -1.40 -11.95 -22.09
CA GLY A 148 -2.54 -11.43 -22.85
C GLY A 148 -3.76 -11.12 -21.99
N GLU A 149 -4.09 -11.98 -21.01
CA GLU A 149 -5.17 -11.73 -20.04
C GLU A 149 -4.85 -10.48 -19.20
N MET A 150 -3.59 -10.35 -18.74
CA MET A 150 -3.13 -9.20 -17.98
C MET A 150 -3.22 -7.92 -18.81
N ALA A 151 -2.74 -7.93 -20.05
CA ALA A 151 -2.83 -6.78 -20.95
C ALA A 151 -4.28 -6.32 -21.16
N ALA A 152 -5.21 -7.25 -21.33
CA ALA A 152 -6.64 -6.95 -21.48
C ALA A 152 -7.20 -6.29 -20.19
N LYS A 153 -6.87 -6.81 -18.99
CA LYS A 153 -7.31 -6.24 -17.71
C LYS A 153 -6.70 -4.84 -17.46
N VAL A 154 -5.43 -4.67 -17.78
CA VAL A 154 -4.77 -3.37 -17.67
C VAL A 154 -5.38 -2.36 -18.64
N LYS A 155 -5.70 -2.76 -19.88
CA LYS A 155 -6.37 -1.89 -20.83
C LYS A 155 -7.75 -1.45 -20.32
N GLN A 156 -8.52 -2.35 -19.76
CA GLN A 156 -9.83 -2.04 -19.17
C GLN A 156 -9.69 -1.04 -18.01
N LEU A 157 -8.75 -1.29 -17.08
CA LEU A 157 -8.49 -0.40 -15.95
C LEU A 157 -8.00 0.98 -16.43
N HIS A 158 -7.06 1.01 -17.37
CA HIS A 158 -6.54 2.24 -17.97
C HIS A 158 -7.66 3.08 -18.59
N THR A 159 -8.54 2.47 -19.38
CA THR A 159 -9.67 3.15 -20.00
C THR A 159 -10.63 3.73 -18.95
N ALA A 160 -10.94 2.97 -17.90
CA ALA A 160 -11.81 3.44 -16.82
C ALA A 160 -11.20 4.64 -16.07
N VAL A 161 -9.90 4.59 -15.74
CA VAL A 161 -9.17 5.68 -15.08
C VAL A 161 -9.05 6.91 -16.00
N TYR A 162 -8.79 6.69 -17.28
CA TYR A 162 -8.71 7.75 -18.29
C TYR A 162 -10.04 8.51 -18.37
N ASN A 163 -11.15 7.81 -18.58
CA ASN A 163 -12.49 8.42 -18.69
C ASN A 163 -12.86 9.18 -17.42
N SER A 164 -12.61 8.59 -16.24
CA SER A 164 -12.86 9.26 -14.95
C SER A 164 -12.04 10.55 -14.79
N HIS A 165 -10.78 10.57 -15.23
CA HIS A 165 -9.98 11.78 -15.19
C HIS A 165 -10.42 12.80 -16.25
N GLU A 166 -10.78 12.37 -17.45
CA GLU A 166 -11.27 13.24 -18.51
C GLU A 166 -12.55 13.99 -18.08
N GLU A 167 -13.45 13.31 -17.37
CA GLU A 167 -14.69 13.90 -16.85
C GLU A 167 -14.45 14.88 -15.67
N GLN A 168 -13.47 14.62 -14.83
CA GLN A 168 -13.26 15.35 -13.57
C GLN A 168 -12.25 16.50 -13.67
N LEU A 169 -11.30 16.43 -14.62
CA LEU A 169 -10.21 17.40 -14.71
C LEU A 169 -10.60 18.60 -15.55
N GLN A 170 -10.39 19.80 -15.00
CA GLN A 170 -10.67 21.08 -15.68
C GLN A 170 -9.45 21.68 -16.41
N GLY A 171 -8.27 21.08 -16.23
CA GLY A 171 -6.98 21.59 -16.75
C GLY A 171 -6.62 21.13 -18.16
N GLY A 172 -7.57 20.56 -18.92
CA GLY A 172 -7.37 20.13 -20.31
C GLY A 172 -6.38 18.96 -20.50
N GLU A 173 -5.97 18.75 -21.76
CA GLU A 173 -5.14 17.60 -22.16
C GLU A 173 -3.82 17.45 -21.38
N MET A 174 -3.17 18.56 -21.04
CA MET A 174 -1.90 18.53 -20.32
C MET A 174 -2.04 17.95 -18.91
N GLN A 175 -3.09 18.36 -18.19
CA GLN A 175 -3.37 17.85 -16.85
C GLN A 175 -3.74 16.37 -16.88
N LEU A 176 -4.58 15.97 -17.83
CA LEU A 176 -4.94 14.57 -18.07
C LEU A 176 -3.69 13.72 -18.37
N LEU A 177 -2.84 14.19 -19.29
CA LEU A 177 -1.60 13.51 -19.63
C LEU A 177 -0.67 13.33 -18.42
N MET A 178 -0.52 14.34 -17.57
CA MET A 178 0.28 14.23 -16.35
C MET A 178 -0.27 13.17 -15.39
N LYS A 179 -1.58 13.12 -15.20
CA LYS A 179 -2.24 12.12 -14.35
C LYS A 179 -2.09 10.71 -14.93
N MET A 180 -2.32 10.56 -16.22
CA MET A 180 -2.21 9.26 -16.88
C MET A 180 -0.78 8.71 -16.96
N LYS A 181 0.25 9.59 -16.98
CA LYS A 181 1.65 9.13 -16.86
C LYS A 181 1.96 8.51 -15.51
N SER A 182 1.40 9.05 -14.42
CA SER A 182 1.62 8.49 -13.08
C SER A 182 1.01 7.10 -12.91
N PHE A 183 -0.04 6.76 -13.68
CA PHE A 183 -0.61 5.42 -13.74
C PHE A 183 0.43 4.33 -14.08
N TRP A 184 1.43 4.65 -14.91
CA TRP A 184 2.45 3.71 -15.38
C TRP A 184 3.70 3.64 -14.50
N GLU A 185 3.75 4.39 -13.41
CA GLU A 185 4.94 4.46 -12.54
C GLU A 185 5.30 3.09 -11.94
N TYR A 186 4.31 2.34 -11.49
CA TYR A 186 4.49 1.03 -10.87
C TYR A 186 3.99 -0.14 -11.72
N LEU A 187 3.05 0.13 -12.62
CA LEU A 187 2.31 -0.89 -13.36
C LEU A 187 3.20 -1.66 -14.34
N LEU A 188 3.01 -3.00 -14.38
CA LEU A 188 3.73 -3.92 -15.27
C LEU A 188 5.25 -3.72 -15.20
N PRO A 189 5.93 -3.92 -14.05
CA PRO A 189 7.35 -3.61 -13.88
C PRO A 189 8.24 -4.30 -14.93
N ASP A 190 7.86 -5.49 -15.38
CA ASP A 190 8.57 -6.30 -16.37
C ASP A 190 8.20 -5.98 -17.83
N GLY A 191 7.32 -4.99 -18.05
CA GLY A 191 6.92 -4.55 -19.39
C GLY A 191 8.04 -3.87 -20.16
N ASP A 192 7.88 -3.74 -21.47
CA ASP A 192 8.88 -3.11 -22.36
C ASP A 192 9.30 -1.72 -21.87
N ARG A 193 10.55 -1.63 -21.41
CA ARG A 193 11.15 -0.40 -20.89
C ARG A 193 11.20 0.73 -21.91
N LYS A 194 11.34 0.40 -23.21
CA LYS A 194 11.38 1.43 -24.28
C LYS A 194 9.99 2.02 -24.46
N ALA A 195 8.95 1.19 -24.52
CA ALA A 195 7.56 1.64 -24.61
C ALA A 195 7.15 2.49 -23.39
N LYS A 196 7.49 2.07 -22.17
CA LYS A 196 7.26 2.88 -20.95
C LYS A 196 7.97 4.23 -20.99
N LYS A 197 9.22 4.26 -21.48
CA LYS A 197 9.98 5.52 -21.64
C LYS A 197 9.30 6.47 -22.63
N VAL A 198 8.69 5.95 -23.71
CA VAL A 198 7.89 6.75 -24.65
C VAL A 198 6.66 7.33 -23.95
N ILE A 199 5.91 6.53 -23.20
CA ILE A 199 4.77 6.98 -22.40
C ILE A 199 5.15 8.18 -21.51
N HIS A 200 6.24 8.05 -20.74
CA HIS A 200 6.67 9.11 -19.82
C HIS A 200 7.19 10.37 -20.52
N LYS A 201 7.78 10.26 -21.71
CA LYS A 201 8.38 11.38 -22.43
C LYS A 201 7.42 12.15 -23.34
N THR A 202 6.32 11.54 -23.77
CA THR A 202 5.40 12.19 -24.70
C THR A 202 4.78 13.45 -24.12
N GLY A 203 4.59 14.47 -24.96
CA GLY A 203 3.91 15.73 -24.60
C GLY A 203 2.52 15.87 -25.22
N LYS A 204 2.07 14.88 -26.03
CA LYS A 204 0.78 14.91 -26.73
C LYS A 204 -0.04 13.68 -26.40
N LEU A 205 -1.34 13.85 -26.20
CA LEU A 205 -2.26 12.79 -25.81
C LEU A 205 -2.37 11.68 -26.86
N ALA A 206 -2.41 12.02 -28.15
CA ALA A 206 -2.44 11.03 -29.22
C ALA A 206 -1.18 10.11 -29.22
N ASN A 207 0.00 10.70 -28.98
CA ASN A 207 1.24 9.92 -28.89
C ASN A 207 1.27 9.04 -27.63
N TYR A 208 0.66 9.54 -26.53
CA TYR A 208 0.49 8.76 -25.30
C TYR A 208 -0.36 7.52 -25.56
N GLN A 209 -1.52 7.66 -26.20
CA GLN A 209 -2.41 6.54 -26.49
C GLN A 209 -1.72 5.50 -27.40
N ALA A 210 -1.06 5.94 -28.47
CA ALA A 210 -0.29 5.05 -29.34
C ALA A 210 0.82 4.29 -28.59
N ALA A 211 1.51 4.95 -27.66
CA ALA A 211 2.54 4.30 -26.84
C ALA A 211 1.96 3.28 -25.86
N VAL A 212 0.79 3.55 -25.28
CA VAL A 212 0.06 2.61 -24.42
C VAL A 212 -0.38 1.38 -25.21
N ASP A 213 -0.98 1.55 -26.39
CA ASP A 213 -1.39 0.43 -27.23
C ASP A 213 -0.18 -0.42 -27.65
N SER A 214 0.95 0.21 -27.99
CA SER A 214 2.20 -0.49 -28.30
C SER A 214 2.73 -1.31 -27.12
N LEU A 215 2.72 -0.73 -25.90
CA LEU A 215 3.15 -1.43 -24.68
C LEU A 215 2.28 -2.66 -24.43
N LEU A 216 0.95 -2.50 -24.48
CA LEU A 216 0.01 -3.59 -24.20
C LEU A 216 0.05 -4.67 -25.29
N ALA A 217 0.27 -4.31 -26.57
CA ALA A 217 0.44 -5.26 -27.66
C ALA A 217 1.74 -6.09 -27.55
N SER A 218 2.78 -5.55 -26.93
CA SER A 218 4.05 -6.24 -26.68
C SER A 218 4.00 -7.20 -25.47
N TYR A 219 2.99 -7.06 -24.62
CA TYR A 219 2.80 -7.87 -23.42
C TYR A 219 2.00 -9.13 -23.77
N LYS A 220 2.70 -10.10 -24.40
CA LYS A 220 2.12 -11.37 -24.89
C LYS A 220 2.71 -12.57 -24.17
#